data_4c4201b56f4cc7461adcfc9e89c8f6f3
#
_entry.id   4c4201b56f4cc7461adcfc9e89c8f6f3
#
_cell.length_a   1.000
_cell.length_b   1.000
_cell.length_c   1.000
_cell.angle_alpha   90.00
_cell.angle_beta   90.00
_cell.angle_gamma   90.00
#
_symmetry.space_group_name_H-M   'P 1'
#
loop_
_entity.id
_entity.type
_entity.pdbx_description
1 polymer ?
#
loop_
_entity_poly.entity_id
_entity_poly.type
_entity_poly.pdbx_seq_one_letter_code
_entity_poly.pdbx_strand_id
1 'polypeptide(L)'
;HIIVVSALENRYFSGISLGAMQKNRIHLIHSAFDIIYLILGPIFAAVGIALFYTPAKITSGGASGVANILYNLFGFDLGLMTFCVNLPLIAVGVFVFGLKYSIKTFIGSTLLSLWVSFFGKLTGYTGFLDISEPVNILLSAIFGGVLLGTGIGITMKSGCNTGGTDIIAQTIAHYTPIAVGSVSFCFNCLVVGASGYFIGFQPMLFSIIGMFCSSFMGNYVLTGI
;
A
#
# COMPACT_ATOMS: atom_id res chain seq x y z
N HIS A 1 26.00 38.01 43.47
CA HIS A 1 24.69 37.93 42.77
C HIS A 1 24.80 37.75 41.27
N ILE A 2 25.82 38.33 40.61
CA ILE A 2 25.98 38.27 39.13
C ILE A 2 26.41 36.86 38.65
N ILE A 3 27.24 36.16 39.41
CA ILE A 3 27.75 34.81 39.02
C ILE A 3 26.65 33.73 39.07
N VAL A 4 25.72 33.84 40.01
CA VAL A 4 24.60 32.88 40.13
C VAL A 4 23.59 33.04 38.98
N VAL A 5 23.34 34.27 38.55
CA VAL A 5 22.42 34.53 37.41
C VAL A 5 23.02 34.01 36.12
N SER A 6 24.31 34.21 35.84
CA SER A 6 24.98 33.70 34.64
C SER A 6 25.05 32.15 34.59
N ALA A 7 25.14 31.50 35.75
CA ALA A 7 25.15 30.03 35.85
C ALA A 7 23.73 29.44 35.62
N LEU A 8 22.67 30.14 36.03
CA LEU A 8 21.28 29.76 35.77
C LEU A 8 20.87 29.99 34.32
N GLU A 9 21.27 31.11 33.71
CA GLU A 9 21.07 31.36 32.29
C GLU A 9 21.75 30.29 31.41
N ASN A 10 22.99 29.93 31.73
CA ASN A 10 23.73 28.92 30.98
C ASN A 10 23.10 27.51 31.09
N ARG A 11 22.53 27.17 32.26
CA ARG A 11 21.73 25.92 32.42
C ARG A 11 20.40 25.95 31.67
N TYR A 12 19.73 27.10 31.62
CA TYR A 12 18.48 27.25 30.91
C TYR A 12 18.71 27.18 29.39
N PHE A 13 19.73 27.85 28.87
CA PHE A 13 20.08 27.80 27.44
C PHE A 13 20.58 26.42 27.02
N SER A 14 21.36 25.71 27.84
CA SER A 14 21.81 24.35 27.53
C SER A 14 20.66 23.34 27.55
N GLY A 15 19.67 23.50 28.44
CA GLY A 15 18.45 22.65 28.46
C GLY A 15 17.56 22.85 27.24
N ILE A 16 17.42 24.09 26.78
CA ILE A 16 16.61 24.42 25.58
C ILE A 16 17.32 23.90 24.31
N SER A 17 18.64 24.03 24.20
CA SER A 17 19.40 23.53 23.06
C SER A 17 19.45 22.00 23.00
N LEU A 18 19.54 21.31 24.14
CA LEU A 18 19.46 19.85 24.25
C LEU A 18 18.07 19.34 23.88
N GLY A 19 17.00 20.00 24.33
CA GLY A 19 15.61 19.66 23.97
C GLY A 19 15.35 19.87 22.47
N ALA A 20 15.85 20.94 21.89
CA ALA A 20 15.73 21.21 20.46
C ALA A 20 16.54 20.19 19.61
N MET A 21 17.76 19.84 20.05
CA MET A 21 18.57 18.81 19.40
C MET A 21 17.93 17.42 19.52
N GLN A 22 17.35 17.09 20.65
CA GLN A 22 16.67 15.82 20.88
C GLN A 22 15.39 15.73 20.05
N LYS A 23 14.63 16.83 19.96
CA LYS A 23 13.43 16.94 19.11
C LYS A 23 13.78 16.82 17.62
N ASN A 24 14.87 17.47 17.18
CA ASN A 24 15.36 17.34 15.81
C ASN A 24 15.90 15.93 15.50
N ARG A 25 16.57 15.27 16.43
CA ARG A 25 17.01 13.88 16.26
C ARG A 25 15.82 12.92 16.15
N ILE A 26 14.79 13.10 16.97
CA ILE A 26 13.58 12.29 16.92
C ILE A 26 12.88 12.50 15.56
N HIS A 27 12.76 13.74 15.10
CA HIS A 27 12.20 14.05 13.78
C HIS A 27 13.02 13.45 12.62
N LEU A 28 14.34 13.49 12.69
CA LEU A 28 15.22 12.89 11.67
C LEU A 28 15.13 11.36 11.66
N ILE A 29 15.03 10.72 12.82
CA ILE A 29 14.89 9.27 12.93
C ILE A 29 13.51 8.83 12.39
N HIS A 30 12.43 9.51 12.75
CA HIS A 30 11.11 9.23 12.19
C HIS A 30 11.09 9.42 10.67
N SER A 31 11.69 10.49 10.17
CA SER A 31 11.77 10.75 8.73
C SER A 31 12.57 9.68 7.98
N ALA A 32 13.64 9.14 8.58
CA ALA A 32 14.43 8.07 7.98
C ALA A 32 13.65 6.73 7.93
N PHE A 33 12.96 6.37 9.02
CA PHE A 33 12.10 5.19 9.04
C PHE A 33 10.92 5.31 8.05
N ASP A 34 10.31 6.49 7.94
CA ASP A 34 9.25 6.75 6.97
C ASP A 34 9.72 6.48 5.54
N ILE A 35 10.95 6.91 5.19
CA ILE A 35 11.54 6.67 3.87
C ILE A 35 11.79 5.17 3.63
N ILE A 36 12.31 4.46 4.64
CA ILE A 36 12.55 3.01 4.56
C ILE A 36 11.22 2.28 4.34
N TYR A 37 10.19 2.61 5.10
CA TYR A 37 8.86 2.02 4.95
C TYR A 37 8.23 2.34 3.60
N LEU A 38 8.44 3.56 3.09
CA LEU A 38 7.95 4.00 1.80
C LEU A 38 8.61 3.24 0.63
N ILE A 39 9.85 2.78 0.79
CA ILE A 39 10.57 2.00 -0.23
C ILE A 39 10.26 0.51 -0.10
N LEU A 40 10.38 -0.05 1.11
CA LEU A 40 10.22 -1.49 1.33
C LEU A 40 8.78 -1.97 1.15
N GLY A 41 7.80 -1.18 1.61
CA GLY A 41 6.40 -1.55 1.49
C GLY A 41 5.96 -1.86 0.05
N PRO A 42 6.17 -0.96 -0.91
CA PRO A 42 5.86 -1.22 -2.32
C PRO A 42 6.59 -2.42 -2.92
N ILE A 43 7.79 -2.75 -2.48
CA ILE A 43 8.52 -3.94 -2.94
C ILE A 43 7.77 -5.21 -2.54
N PHE A 44 7.42 -5.36 -1.25
CA PHE A 44 6.65 -6.52 -0.78
C PHE A 44 5.30 -6.64 -1.47
N ALA A 45 4.58 -5.52 -1.62
CA ALA A 45 3.31 -5.50 -2.31
C ALA A 45 3.46 -5.89 -3.80
N ALA A 46 4.47 -5.38 -4.48
CA ALA A 46 4.74 -5.68 -5.89
C ALA A 46 5.11 -7.15 -6.12
N VAL A 47 5.89 -7.76 -5.24
CA VAL A 47 6.20 -9.19 -5.27
C VAL A 47 4.92 -10.01 -5.13
N GLY A 48 4.04 -9.68 -4.18
CA GLY A 48 2.76 -10.36 -4.02
C GLY A 48 1.88 -10.25 -5.27
N ILE A 49 1.81 -9.08 -5.88
CA ILE A 49 1.01 -8.86 -7.10
C ILE A 49 1.63 -9.54 -8.30
N ALA A 50 2.90 -9.26 -8.63
CA ALA A 50 3.49 -9.66 -9.90
C ALA A 50 3.82 -11.15 -9.96
N LEU A 51 4.23 -11.77 -8.84
CA LEU A 51 4.73 -13.16 -8.83
C LEU A 51 3.67 -14.18 -8.40
N PHE A 52 2.64 -13.76 -7.67
CA PHE A 52 1.62 -14.68 -7.16
C PHE A 52 0.23 -14.37 -7.73
N TYR A 53 -0.24 -13.12 -7.63
CA TYR A 53 -1.62 -12.80 -8.02
C TYR A 53 -1.82 -12.78 -9.53
N THR A 54 -0.93 -12.10 -10.26
CA THR A 54 -1.08 -11.92 -11.71
C THR A 54 -1.03 -13.25 -12.46
N PRO A 55 -0.04 -14.14 -12.22
CA PRO A 55 -0.01 -15.44 -12.87
C PRO A 55 -1.26 -16.28 -12.58
N ALA A 56 -1.71 -16.29 -11.34
CA ALA A 56 -2.90 -17.03 -10.91
C ALA A 56 -4.23 -16.34 -11.28
N LYS A 57 -4.19 -15.20 -12.00
CA LYS A 57 -5.34 -14.37 -12.35
C LYS A 57 -6.18 -13.93 -11.14
N ILE A 58 -5.54 -13.86 -9.97
CA ILE A 58 -6.17 -13.45 -8.72
C ILE A 58 -6.23 -11.93 -8.68
N THR A 59 -7.37 -11.38 -8.31
CA THR A 59 -7.61 -9.95 -8.19
C THR A 59 -7.45 -9.52 -6.73
N SER A 60 -6.55 -8.56 -6.47
CA SER A 60 -6.27 -8.09 -5.10
C SER A 60 -7.36 -7.21 -4.48
N GLY A 61 -8.37 -6.84 -5.25
CA GLY A 61 -9.28 -5.76 -4.90
C GLY A 61 -8.62 -4.37 -5.11
N GLY A 62 -9.36 -3.31 -4.88
CA GLY A 62 -8.84 -1.96 -5.00
C GLY A 62 -8.39 -1.57 -6.40
N ALA A 63 -7.55 -0.53 -6.49
CA ALA A 63 -7.05 -0.05 -7.79
C ALA A 63 -6.09 -1.04 -8.45
N SER A 64 -5.26 -1.75 -7.69
CA SER A 64 -4.42 -2.83 -8.23
C SER A 64 -5.26 -3.98 -8.77
N GLY A 65 -6.42 -4.25 -8.17
CA GLY A 65 -7.39 -5.20 -8.69
C GLY A 65 -7.99 -4.77 -10.01
N VAL A 66 -8.40 -3.51 -10.14
CA VAL A 66 -8.86 -2.93 -11.41
C VAL A 66 -7.76 -3.02 -12.48
N ALA A 67 -6.52 -2.66 -12.11
CA ALA A 67 -5.37 -2.76 -13.01
C ALA A 67 -5.13 -4.20 -13.49
N ASN A 68 -5.31 -5.20 -12.61
CA ASN A 68 -5.18 -6.61 -12.96
C ASN A 68 -6.29 -7.08 -13.91
N ILE A 69 -7.53 -6.60 -13.73
CA ILE A 69 -8.62 -6.86 -14.68
C ILE A 69 -8.26 -6.28 -16.05
N LEU A 70 -7.81 -5.02 -16.10
CA LEU A 70 -7.41 -4.36 -17.35
C LEU A 70 -6.23 -5.06 -18.03
N TYR A 71 -5.24 -5.52 -17.24
CA TYR A 71 -4.13 -6.33 -17.74
C TYR A 71 -4.62 -7.61 -18.42
N ASN A 72 -5.54 -8.35 -17.78
CA ASN A 72 -6.08 -9.59 -18.34
C ASN A 72 -6.94 -9.37 -19.58
N LEU A 73 -7.60 -8.21 -19.70
CA LEU A 73 -8.46 -7.89 -20.85
C LEU A 73 -7.67 -7.33 -22.04
N PHE A 74 -6.72 -6.45 -21.80
CA PHE A 74 -6.05 -5.67 -22.84
C PHE A 74 -4.59 -6.05 -23.08
N GLY A 75 -3.97 -6.81 -22.17
CA GLY A 75 -2.57 -7.24 -22.29
C GLY A 75 -1.53 -6.13 -22.11
N PHE A 76 -1.93 -4.94 -21.58
CA PHE A 76 -0.98 -3.86 -21.30
C PHE A 76 -0.15 -4.19 -20.05
N ASP A 77 1.01 -3.51 -19.89
CA ASP A 77 1.86 -3.68 -18.70
C ASP A 77 1.10 -3.41 -17.40
N LEU A 78 1.13 -4.36 -16.47
CA LEU A 78 0.36 -4.29 -15.22
C LEU A 78 0.76 -3.10 -14.35
N GLY A 79 2.04 -2.78 -14.26
CA GLY A 79 2.50 -1.62 -13.49
C GLY A 79 2.04 -0.31 -14.11
N LEU A 80 2.05 -0.21 -15.44
CA LEU A 80 1.50 0.95 -16.15
C LEU A 80 -0.01 1.10 -15.84
N MET A 81 -0.77 0.01 -15.91
CA MET A 81 -2.20 0.04 -15.59
C MET A 81 -2.44 0.43 -14.14
N THR A 82 -1.63 -0.11 -13.20
CA THR A 82 -1.69 0.26 -11.79
C THR A 82 -1.44 1.76 -11.59
N PHE A 83 -0.47 2.32 -12.29
CA PHE A 83 -0.18 3.76 -12.24
C PHE A 83 -1.34 4.58 -12.80
N CYS A 84 -1.83 4.23 -13.99
CA CYS A 84 -2.93 4.95 -14.65
C CYS A 84 -4.23 4.95 -13.81
N VAL A 85 -4.55 3.82 -13.17
CA VAL A 85 -5.72 3.72 -12.29
C VAL A 85 -5.55 4.53 -11.01
N ASN A 86 -4.34 4.59 -10.47
CA ASN A 86 -4.06 5.36 -9.26
C ASN A 86 -4.03 6.88 -9.49
N LEU A 87 -3.67 7.35 -10.69
CA LEU A 87 -3.51 8.77 -10.98
C LEU A 87 -4.77 9.61 -10.66
N PRO A 88 -5.98 9.25 -11.15
CA PRO A 88 -7.19 9.98 -10.82
C PRO A 88 -7.55 9.91 -9.34
N LEU A 89 -7.26 8.79 -8.66
CA LEU A 89 -7.52 8.63 -7.23
C LEU A 89 -6.63 9.56 -6.41
N ILE A 90 -5.36 9.69 -6.77
CA ILE A 90 -4.42 10.61 -6.13
C ILE A 90 -4.87 12.07 -6.37
N ALA A 91 -5.38 12.40 -7.55
CA ALA A 91 -5.93 13.72 -7.82
C ALA A 91 -7.08 14.07 -6.85
N VAL A 92 -7.99 13.12 -6.60
CA VAL A 92 -9.04 13.29 -5.56
C VAL A 92 -8.40 13.50 -4.18
N GLY A 93 -7.36 12.74 -3.84
CA GLY A 93 -6.63 12.88 -2.58
C GLY A 93 -6.02 14.27 -2.38
N VAL A 94 -5.57 14.94 -3.45
CA VAL A 94 -5.05 16.33 -3.39
C VAL A 94 -6.10 17.29 -2.87
N PHE A 95 -7.33 17.18 -3.36
CA PHE A 95 -8.42 18.09 -2.98
C PHE A 95 -8.89 17.86 -1.54
N VAL A 96 -8.83 16.62 -1.03
CA VAL A 96 -9.37 16.27 0.29
C VAL A 96 -8.32 16.33 1.39
N PHE A 97 -7.14 15.78 1.17
CA PHE A 97 -6.10 15.62 2.20
C PHE A 97 -4.93 16.58 2.03
N GLY A 98 -4.94 17.34 0.94
CA GLY A 98 -3.91 18.34 0.64
C GLY A 98 -2.63 17.76 0.00
N LEU A 99 -1.76 18.69 -0.39
CA LEU A 99 -0.61 18.38 -1.26
C LEU A 99 0.45 17.48 -0.61
N LYS A 100 0.70 17.64 0.71
CA LYS A 100 1.73 16.87 1.42
C LYS A 100 1.43 15.37 1.46
N TYR A 101 0.19 15.01 1.75
CA TYR A 101 -0.27 13.62 1.75
C TYR A 101 -0.21 13.03 0.35
N SER A 102 -0.70 13.78 -0.63
CA SER A 102 -0.81 13.32 -2.01
C SER A 102 0.55 13.13 -2.69
N ILE A 103 1.56 13.97 -2.39
CA ILE A 103 2.93 13.77 -2.88
C ILE A 103 3.52 12.46 -2.34
N LYS A 104 3.39 12.18 -1.04
CA LYS A 104 3.87 10.92 -0.47
C LYS A 104 3.16 9.72 -1.09
N THR A 105 1.83 9.79 -1.24
CA THR A 105 1.02 8.74 -1.87
C THR A 105 1.38 8.56 -3.35
N PHE A 106 1.66 9.65 -4.07
CA PHE A 106 2.13 9.59 -5.46
C PHE A 106 3.47 8.87 -5.57
N ILE A 107 4.42 9.17 -4.68
CA ILE A 107 5.71 8.47 -4.63
C ILE A 107 5.51 6.98 -4.34
N GLY A 108 4.71 6.64 -3.32
CA GLY A 108 4.42 5.24 -2.96
C GLY A 108 3.75 4.45 -4.09
N SER A 109 2.76 5.07 -4.75
CA SER A 109 2.07 4.48 -5.91
C SER A 109 2.99 4.31 -7.12
N THR A 110 3.84 5.30 -7.40
CA THR A 110 4.82 5.22 -8.49
C THR A 110 5.84 4.12 -8.24
N LEU A 111 6.36 4.01 -7.01
CA LEU A 111 7.28 2.94 -6.62
C LEU A 111 6.61 1.57 -6.75
N LEU A 112 5.37 1.43 -6.28
CA LEU A 112 4.62 0.18 -6.46
C LEU A 112 4.50 -0.20 -7.93
N SER A 113 4.09 0.73 -8.77
CA SER A 113 3.90 0.51 -10.20
C SER A 113 5.20 0.12 -10.92
N LEU A 114 6.30 0.79 -10.58
CA LEU A 114 7.63 0.47 -11.13
C LEU A 114 8.09 -0.93 -10.71
N TRP A 115 7.92 -1.30 -9.43
CA TRP A 115 8.30 -2.61 -8.95
C TRP A 115 7.41 -3.73 -9.52
N VAL A 116 6.11 -3.48 -9.70
CA VAL A 116 5.20 -4.43 -10.36
C VAL A 116 5.62 -4.67 -11.80
N SER A 117 5.92 -3.61 -12.57
CA SER A 117 6.46 -3.75 -13.93
C SER A 117 7.80 -4.47 -13.95
N PHE A 118 8.70 -4.14 -13.02
CA PHE A 118 10.04 -4.73 -12.97
C PHE A 118 9.97 -6.24 -12.70
N PHE A 119 9.28 -6.66 -11.64
CA PHE A 119 9.14 -8.09 -11.31
C PHE A 119 8.32 -8.83 -12.36
N GLY A 120 7.27 -8.22 -12.89
CA GLY A 120 6.46 -8.80 -13.95
C GLY A 120 7.27 -9.08 -15.22
N LYS A 121 8.06 -8.09 -15.68
CA LYS A 121 8.94 -8.27 -16.86
C LYS A 121 10.07 -9.24 -16.61
N LEU A 122 10.65 -9.25 -15.40
CA LEU A 122 11.72 -10.18 -15.04
C LEU A 122 11.27 -11.64 -15.10
N THR A 123 10.03 -11.93 -14.70
CA THR A 123 9.47 -13.29 -14.68
C THR A 123 8.55 -13.60 -15.86
N GLY A 124 8.34 -12.64 -16.76
CA GLY A 124 7.37 -12.79 -17.85
C GLY A 124 5.92 -13.03 -17.37
N TYR A 125 5.61 -12.63 -16.13
CA TYR A 125 4.33 -12.88 -15.47
C TYR A 125 3.92 -14.36 -15.37
N THR A 126 4.88 -15.28 -15.47
CA THR A 126 4.61 -16.73 -15.36
C THR A 126 4.52 -17.22 -13.92
N GLY A 127 5.07 -16.44 -12.96
CA GLY A 127 5.10 -16.81 -11.54
C GLY A 127 6.09 -17.93 -11.23
N PHE A 128 6.08 -18.36 -9.95
CA PHE A 128 6.93 -19.46 -9.48
C PHE A 128 6.17 -20.78 -9.32
N LEU A 129 4.84 -20.73 -9.33
CA LEU A 129 3.98 -21.90 -9.11
C LEU A 129 3.30 -22.29 -10.42
N ASP A 130 3.22 -23.57 -10.68
CA ASP A 130 2.46 -24.10 -11.82
C ASP A 130 0.96 -23.94 -11.55
N ILE A 131 0.32 -23.05 -12.30
CA ILE A 131 -1.07 -22.65 -12.14
C ILE A 131 -2.06 -23.71 -12.66
N SER A 132 -1.56 -24.79 -13.26
CA SER A 132 -2.39 -25.90 -13.76
C SER A 132 -3.13 -26.60 -12.63
N GLU A 133 -2.59 -26.53 -11.39
CA GLU A 133 -3.19 -27.17 -10.22
C GLU A 133 -3.92 -26.17 -9.33
N PRO A 134 -5.19 -26.45 -8.91
CA PRO A 134 -5.97 -25.58 -8.02
C PRO A 134 -5.27 -25.31 -6.67
N VAL A 135 -4.47 -26.24 -6.17
CA VAL A 135 -3.68 -26.09 -4.94
C VAL A 135 -2.67 -24.96 -5.07
N ASN A 136 -2.01 -24.85 -6.20
CA ASN A 136 -1.02 -23.80 -6.46
C ASN A 136 -1.68 -22.42 -6.59
N ILE A 137 -2.90 -22.35 -7.11
CA ILE A 137 -3.70 -21.12 -7.13
C ILE A 137 -4.04 -20.69 -5.70
N LEU A 138 -4.44 -21.64 -4.83
CA LEU A 138 -4.71 -21.38 -3.42
C LEU A 138 -3.44 -20.89 -2.68
N LEU A 139 -2.31 -21.53 -2.91
CA LEU A 139 -1.03 -21.09 -2.35
C LEU A 139 -0.68 -19.67 -2.83
N SER A 140 -0.89 -19.38 -4.11
CA SER A 140 -0.71 -18.02 -4.67
C SER A 140 -1.63 -17.00 -4.02
N ALA A 141 -2.88 -17.35 -3.70
CA ALA A 141 -3.81 -16.49 -3.00
C ALA A 141 -3.32 -16.16 -1.58
N ILE A 142 -2.86 -17.17 -0.84
CA ILE A 142 -2.42 -17.00 0.55
C ILE A 142 -1.09 -16.24 0.61
N PHE A 143 -0.04 -16.73 -0.08
CA PHE A 143 1.28 -16.11 -0.04
C PHE A 143 1.29 -14.72 -0.68
N GLY A 144 0.62 -14.57 -1.82
CA GLY A 144 0.43 -13.27 -2.46
C GLY A 144 -0.32 -12.29 -1.56
N GLY A 145 -1.37 -12.77 -0.86
CA GLY A 145 -2.12 -11.98 0.11
C GLY A 145 -1.27 -11.53 1.30
N VAL A 146 -0.50 -12.44 1.88
CA VAL A 146 0.41 -12.11 3.00
C VAL A 146 1.45 -11.07 2.57
N LEU A 147 2.09 -11.24 1.42
CA LEU A 147 3.09 -10.30 0.91
C LEU A 147 2.47 -8.94 0.58
N LEU A 148 1.35 -8.93 -0.12
CA LEU A 148 0.62 -7.71 -0.47
C LEU A 148 0.18 -6.97 0.79
N GLY A 149 -0.45 -7.65 1.74
CA GLY A 149 -0.91 -7.07 2.99
C GLY A 149 0.25 -6.51 3.83
N THR A 150 1.34 -7.27 3.94
CA THR A 150 2.57 -6.81 4.60
C THR A 150 3.09 -5.53 3.95
N GLY A 151 3.18 -5.51 2.62
CA GLY A 151 3.63 -4.34 1.87
C GLY A 151 2.76 -3.11 2.08
N ILE A 152 1.44 -3.27 2.00
CA ILE A 152 0.47 -2.19 2.29
C ILE A 152 0.61 -1.69 3.73
N GLY A 153 0.65 -2.60 4.71
CA GLY A 153 0.79 -2.25 6.12
C GLY A 153 2.08 -1.49 6.43
N ILE A 154 3.22 -1.91 5.84
CA ILE A 154 4.50 -1.21 5.95
C ILE A 154 4.41 0.20 5.34
N THR A 155 3.82 0.33 4.14
CA THR A 155 3.67 1.63 3.48
C THR A 155 2.80 2.57 4.31
N MET A 156 1.69 2.08 4.88
CA MET A 156 0.80 2.88 5.72
C MET A 156 1.49 3.39 7.00
N LYS A 157 2.47 2.67 7.54
CA LYS A 157 3.31 3.14 8.67
C LYS A 157 4.11 4.40 8.34
N SER A 158 4.44 4.65 7.08
CA SER A 158 5.09 5.90 6.66
C SER A 158 4.14 7.12 6.60
N GLY A 159 2.86 6.93 6.97
CA GLY A 159 1.82 7.97 6.91
C GLY A 159 1.38 8.30 5.49
N CYS A 160 1.57 7.40 4.54
CA CYS A 160 1.09 7.50 3.17
C CYS A 160 0.39 6.20 2.74
N ASN A 161 -0.15 6.20 1.53
CA ASN A 161 -0.81 5.04 0.95
C ASN A 161 -0.09 4.59 -0.32
N THR A 162 -0.28 3.34 -0.73
CA THR A 162 0.16 2.84 -2.04
C THR A 162 -0.71 3.34 -3.20
N GLY A 163 -1.61 4.26 -2.94
CA GLY A 163 -2.70 4.62 -3.85
C GLY A 163 -3.90 3.69 -3.64
N GLY A 164 -4.73 3.58 -4.66
CA GLY A 164 -5.83 2.65 -4.63
C GLY A 164 -7.14 3.21 -4.11
N THR A 165 -8.12 2.34 -4.02
CA THR A 165 -9.45 2.66 -3.50
C THR A 165 -9.45 3.09 -2.04
N ASP A 166 -8.35 2.85 -1.33
CA ASP A 166 -8.18 3.33 0.05
C ASP A 166 -8.22 4.85 0.16
N ILE A 167 -7.80 5.59 -0.90
CA ILE A 167 -7.95 7.04 -0.95
C ILE A 167 -9.44 7.42 -0.97
N ILE A 168 -10.25 6.70 -1.76
CA ILE A 168 -11.70 6.91 -1.81
C ILE A 168 -12.31 6.56 -0.46
N ALA A 169 -11.90 5.44 0.13
CA ALA A 169 -12.40 5.00 1.43
C ALA A 169 -12.08 6.01 2.54
N GLN A 170 -10.87 6.53 2.57
CA GLN A 170 -10.47 7.60 3.49
C GLN A 170 -11.24 8.89 3.22
N THR A 171 -11.48 9.22 1.94
CA THR A 171 -12.29 10.40 1.57
C THR A 171 -13.73 10.27 2.07
N ILE A 172 -14.37 9.13 1.87
CA ILE A 172 -15.74 8.88 2.36
C ILE A 172 -15.78 8.92 3.88
N ALA A 173 -14.83 8.26 4.56
CA ALA A 173 -14.74 8.27 6.01
C ALA A 173 -14.45 9.66 6.60
N HIS A 174 -13.83 10.57 5.84
CA HIS A 174 -13.61 11.94 6.25
C HIS A 174 -14.93 12.75 6.35
N TYR A 175 -15.89 12.45 5.47
CA TYR A 175 -17.19 13.15 5.42
C TYR A 175 -18.34 12.39 6.08
N THR A 176 -18.12 11.11 6.46
CA THR A 176 -19.16 10.24 7.03
C THR A 176 -18.64 9.52 8.28
N PRO A 177 -19.50 9.11 9.22
CA PRO A 177 -19.09 8.36 10.40
C PRO A 177 -18.76 6.89 10.11
N ILE A 178 -18.52 6.51 8.85
CA ILE A 178 -18.27 5.13 8.42
C ILE A 178 -16.76 4.85 8.53
N ALA A 179 -16.39 3.70 9.11
CA ALA A 179 -15.00 3.30 9.21
C ALA A 179 -14.36 3.08 7.82
N VAL A 180 -13.12 3.57 7.63
CA VAL A 180 -12.34 3.41 6.39
C VAL A 180 -12.31 1.96 5.93
N GLY A 181 -12.08 1.01 6.85
CA GLY A 181 -12.03 -0.41 6.54
C GLY A 181 -13.32 -0.97 5.94
N SER A 182 -14.49 -0.50 6.40
CA SER A 182 -15.79 -0.94 5.84
C SER A 182 -15.98 -0.46 4.42
N VAL A 183 -15.60 0.78 4.14
CA VAL A 183 -15.69 1.37 2.80
C VAL A 183 -14.70 0.68 1.85
N SER A 184 -13.45 0.51 2.26
CA SER A 184 -12.44 -0.24 1.48
C SER A 184 -12.91 -1.67 1.19
N PHE A 185 -13.50 -2.34 2.17
CA PHE A 185 -14.02 -3.70 1.99
C PHE A 185 -15.12 -3.73 0.93
N CYS A 186 -16.09 -2.80 0.96
CA CYS A 186 -17.13 -2.72 -0.05
C CYS A 186 -16.56 -2.52 -1.47
N PHE A 187 -15.61 -1.58 -1.63
CA PHE A 187 -14.95 -1.37 -2.93
C PHE A 187 -14.18 -2.62 -3.39
N ASN A 188 -13.46 -3.27 -2.49
CA ASN A 188 -12.74 -4.49 -2.81
C ASN A 188 -13.69 -5.62 -3.24
N CYS A 189 -14.83 -5.78 -2.57
CA CYS A 189 -15.87 -6.74 -2.95
C CYS A 189 -16.44 -6.44 -4.33
N LEU A 190 -16.67 -5.16 -4.68
CA LEU A 190 -17.15 -4.78 -6.02
C LEU A 190 -16.12 -5.13 -7.09
N VAL A 191 -14.83 -4.83 -6.87
CA VAL A 191 -13.76 -5.13 -7.83
C VAL A 191 -13.56 -6.64 -7.98
N VAL A 192 -13.55 -7.39 -6.88
CA VAL A 192 -13.44 -8.86 -6.91
C VAL A 192 -14.67 -9.48 -7.56
N GLY A 193 -15.89 -8.98 -7.27
CA GLY A 193 -17.10 -9.41 -7.95
C GLY A 193 -17.06 -9.17 -9.46
N ALA A 194 -16.59 -7.99 -9.88
CA ALA A 194 -16.39 -7.69 -11.30
C ALA A 194 -15.36 -8.63 -11.95
N SER A 195 -14.30 -9.02 -11.24
CA SER A 195 -13.33 -9.98 -11.78
C SER A 195 -13.95 -11.34 -12.11
N GLY A 196 -15.00 -11.74 -11.38
CA GLY A 196 -15.74 -12.97 -11.67
C GLY A 196 -16.42 -12.95 -13.04
N TYR A 197 -16.89 -11.77 -13.47
CA TYR A 197 -17.48 -11.59 -14.79
C TYR A 197 -16.44 -11.53 -15.92
N PHE A 198 -15.32 -10.79 -15.69
CA PHE A 198 -14.34 -10.52 -16.73
C PHE A 198 -13.25 -11.59 -16.84
N ILE A 199 -12.83 -12.19 -15.73
CA ILE A 199 -11.70 -13.15 -15.69
C ILE A 199 -12.22 -14.58 -15.52
N GLY A 200 -13.24 -14.77 -14.67
CA GLY A 200 -13.85 -16.06 -14.41
C GLY A 200 -14.21 -16.29 -12.95
N PHE A 201 -15.11 -17.22 -12.71
CA PHE A 201 -15.65 -17.50 -11.38
C PHE A 201 -14.62 -18.13 -10.44
N GLN A 202 -13.80 -19.05 -10.93
CA GLN A 202 -12.80 -19.74 -10.12
C GLN A 202 -11.72 -18.79 -9.60
N PRO A 203 -11.05 -17.94 -10.41
CA PRO A 203 -10.12 -16.93 -9.90
C PRO A 203 -10.76 -15.94 -8.91
N MET A 204 -12.04 -15.60 -9.10
CA MET A 204 -12.79 -14.75 -8.17
C MET A 204 -12.86 -15.36 -6.77
N LEU A 205 -13.17 -16.65 -6.64
CA LEU A 205 -13.22 -17.32 -5.33
C LEU A 205 -11.86 -17.29 -4.62
N PHE A 206 -10.78 -17.55 -5.34
CA PHE A 206 -9.43 -17.43 -4.77
C PHE A 206 -9.06 -15.98 -4.45
N SER A 207 -9.58 -15.01 -5.21
CA SER A 207 -9.41 -13.59 -4.91
C SER A 207 -10.02 -13.18 -3.57
N ILE A 208 -11.15 -13.76 -3.18
CA ILE A 208 -11.77 -13.53 -1.86
C ILE A 208 -10.82 -14.00 -0.74
N ILE A 209 -10.22 -15.18 -0.89
CA ILE A 209 -9.24 -15.70 0.08
C ILE A 209 -8.02 -14.79 0.15
N GLY A 210 -7.47 -14.41 -0.98
CA GLY A 210 -6.32 -13.52 -1.05
C GLY A 210 -6.60 -12.13 -0.46
N MET A 211 -7.78 -11.56 -0.72
CA MET A 211 -8.23 -10.31 -0.12
C MET A 211 -8.32 -10.41 1.41
N PHE A 212 -8.85 -11.50 1.94
CA PHE A 212 -8.93 -11.74 3.38
C PHE A 212 -7.52 -11.82 4.00
N CYS A 213 -6.61 -12.61 3.40
CA CYS A 213 -5.22 -12.72 3.85
C CYS A 213 -4.49 -11.37 3.82
N SER A 214 -4.68 -10.59 2.75
CA SER A 214 -4.02 -9.29 2.62
C SER A 214 -4.56 -8.28 3.63
N SER A 215 -5.86 -8.24 3.87
CA SER A 215 -6.47 -7.35 4.85
C SER A 215 -6.05 -7.70 6.27
N PHE A 216 -6.05 -8.99 6.61
CA PHE A 216 -5.61 -9.46 7.92
C PHE A 216 -4.14 -9.12 8.18
N MET A 217 -3.27 -9.42 7.22
CA MET A 217 -1.83 -9.16 7.36
C MET A 217 -1.49 -7.67 7.34
N GLY A 218 -2.20 -6.88 6.52
CA GLY A 218 -2.06 -5.43 6.50
C GLY A 218 -2.41 -4.79 7.84
N ASN A 219 -3.51 -5.18 8.44
CA ASN A 219 -3.91 -4.72 9.78
C ASN A 219 -2.90 -5.17 10.84
N TYR A 220 -2.48 -6.43 10.82
CA TYR A 220 -1.48 -6.96 11.76
C TYR A 220 -0.17 -6.17 11.72
N VAL A 221 0.33 -5.90 10.53
CA VAL A 221 1.55 -5.11 10.36
C VAL A 221 1.34 -3.66 10.78
N LEU A 222 0.18 -3.06 10.48
CA LEU A 222 -0.11 -1.66 10.80
C LEU A 222 -0.27 -1.44 12.32
N THR A 223 -1.03 -2.29 12.99
CA THR A 223 -1.39 -2.15 14.41
C THR A 223 -0.38 -2.82 15.36
N GLY A 224 0.35 -3.83 14.89
CA GLY A 224 1.32 -4.57 15.70
C GLY A 224 0.69 -5.60 16.65
N ILE A 225 -0.56 -6.04 16.38
CA ILE A 225 -1.29 -7.06 17.17
C ILE A 225 -1.54 -8.29 16.31
#